data_fa115fc3e42dddf35dde90eda972a7e2
#
_entry.id   fa115fc3e42dddf35dde90eda972a7e2
#
_cell.length_a   1.000
_cell.length_b   1.000
_cell.length_c   1.000
_cell.angle_alpha   90.00
_cell.angle_beta   90.00
_cell.angle_gamma   90.00
#
_symmetry.space_group_name_H-M   'P 1'
#
loop_
_entity.id
_entity.type
_entity.pdbx_description
1 polymer ?
#
loop_
_entity_poly.entity_id
_entity_poly.type
_entity_poly.pdbx_seq_one_letter_code
_entity_poly.pdbx_strand_id
1 'polypeptide(L)'
;MSSKQDVSMKGLVSSKEAAAYLQDLITCFKAGTICVQQGDEFVTLKPEDMVLLEIEAEQKKDKEKFILEMTWRKGEKLNGDIDLKITSKEPEAVA
;
A
#
# COMPACT_ATOMS: atom_id res chain seq x y z
N MET A 1 11.70 14.97 -17.36
CA MET A 1 11.43 13.55 -17.53
C MET A 1 11.59 12.82 -16.22
N SER A 2 10.56 12.14 -15.79
CA SER A 2 10.63 11.44 -14.52
C SER A 2 11.40 10.12 -14.70
N SER A 3 12.31 9.86 -13.81
CA SER A 3 13.01 8.61 -13.78
C SER A 3 12.30 7.68 -12.82
N LYS A 4 12.16 6.45 -13.22
CA LYS A 4 11.56 5.43 -12.38
C LYS A 4 12.65 4.80 -11.53
N GLN A 5 12.39 4.74 -10.23
CA GLN A 5 13.26 4.02 -9.32
C GLN A 5 12.45 2.92 -8.67
N ASP A 6 12.99 1.72 -8.68
CA ASP A 6 12.33 0.64 -7.98
C ASP A 6 13.35 -0.30 -7.38
N VAL A 7 12.92 -0.96 -6.33
CA VAL A 7 13.68 -2.00 -5.66
C VAL A 7 12.72 -3.16 -5.46
N SER A 8 13.14 -4.33 -5.83
CA SER A 8 12.31 -5.50 -5.63
C SER A 8 13.14 -6.65 -5.11
N MET A 9 12.51 -7.49 -4.31
CA MET A 9 13.15 -8.64 -3.73
C MET A 9 12.17 -9.79 -3.75
N LYS A 10 12.66 -10.95 -4.10
CA LYS A 10 11.87 -12.17 -4.07
C LYS A 10 12.72 -13.25 -3.44
N GLY A 11 12.18 -13.89 -2.44
CA GLY A 11 12.94 -14.94 -1.75
C GLY A 11 12.09 -15.72 -0.81
N LEU A 12 12.64 -16.82 -0.37
CA LEU A 12 12.00 -17.70 0.58
C LEU A 12 12.51 -17.36 1.97
N VAL A 13 11.61 -16.91 2.83
CA VAL A 13 11.95 -16.55 4.20
C VAL A 13 10.99 -17.25 5.14
N SER A 14 11.36 -17.31 6.41
CA SER A 14 10.45 -17.87 7.40
C SER A 14 9.26 -16.94 7.61
N SER A 15 8.16 -17.50 8.11
CA SER A 15 7.00 -16.68 8.44
C SER A 15 7.34 -15.62 9.46
N LYS A 16 8.24 -15.95 10.38
CA LYS A 16 8.67 -15.01 11.41
C LYS A 16 9.42 -13.84 10.81
N GLU A 17 10.30 -14.12 9.85
CA GLU A 17 11.04 -13.06 9.18
C GLU A 17 10.11 -12.20 8.33
N ALA A 18 9.17 -12.84 7.66
CA ALA A 18 8.19 -12.08 6.87
C ALA A 18 7.39 -11.14 7.76
N ALA A 19 6.97 -11.63 8.93
CA ALA A 19 6.23 -10.80 9.88
C ALA A 19 7.07 -9.63 10.37
N ALA A 20 8.37 -9.84 10.55
CA ALA A 20 9.26 -8.76 10.97
C ALA A 20 9.35 -7.67 9.91
N TYR A 21 9.44 -8.04 8.64
CA TYR A 21 9.45 -7.07 7.56
C TYR A 21 8.15 -6.26 7.53
N LEU A 22 7.02 -6.92 7.73
CA LEU A 22 5.74 -6.23 7.77
C LEU A 22 5.64 -5.29 8.95
N GLN A 23 6.18 -5.69 10.09
CA GLN A 23 6.21 -4.84 11.26
C GLN A 23 7.02 -3.58 11.01
N ASP A 24 8.19 -3.72 10.39
CA ASP A 24 9.02 -2.58 10.03
C ASP A 24 8.30 -1.67 9.05
N LEU A 25 7.59 -2.25 8.10
CA LEU A 25 6.83 -1.47 7.13
C LEU A 25 5.76 -0.64 7.83
N ILE A 26 5.03 -1.24 8.75
CA ILE A 26 3.99 -0.53 9.49
C ILE A 26 4.60 0.64 10.26
N THR A 27 5.70 0.41 10.92
CA THR A 27 6.39 1.45 11.70
C THR A 27 6.81 2.60 10.80
N CYS A 28 7.40 2.30 9.66
CA CYS A 28 7.84 3.32 8.72
C CYS A 28 6.66 4.05 8.10
N PHE A 29 5.59 3.33 7.81
CA PHE A 29 4.39 3.92 7.24
C PHE A 29 3.80 4.95 8.18
N LYS A 30 3.74 4.63 9.47
CA LYS A 30 3.24 5.56 10.47
C LYS A 30 4.14 6.77 10.63
N ALA A 31 5.45 6.58 10.46
CA ALA A 31 6.40 7.68 10.54
C ALA A 31 6.39 8.58 9.31
N GLY A 32 5.78 8.12 8.22
CA GLY A 32 5.65 8.93 7.01
C GLY A 32 6.75 8.75 6.00
N THR A 33 7.69 7.87 6.22
CA THR A 33 8.78 7.65 5.28
C THR A 33 9.16 6.18 5.30
N ILE A 34 9.22 5.60 4.10
CA ILE A 34 9.60 4.20 3.93
C ILE A 34 10.81 4.16 3.01
N CYS A 35 11.93 3.68 3.52
CA CYS A 35 13.12 3.50 2.71
C CYS A 35 13.34 2.00 2.51
N VAL A 36 13.31 1.55 1.27
CA VAL A 36 13.54 0.16 0.92
C VAL A 36 14.89 0.07 0.26
N GLN A 37 15.75 -0.73 0.83
CA GLN A 37 17.13 -0.85 0.35
C GLN A 37 17.48 -2.31 0.12
N GLN A 38 18.15 -2.55 -1.00
CA GLN A 38 18.70 -3.86 -1.31
C GLN A 38 20.07 -3.65 -1.92
N GLY A 39 21.11 -4.06 -1.19
CA GLY A 39 22.47 -3.82 -1.64
C GLY A 39 22.75 -2.33 -1.72
N ASP A 40 23.20 -1.89 -2.88
CA ASP A 40 23.50 -0.48 -3.12
C ASP A 40 22.29 0.29 -3.65
N GLU A 41 21.19 -0.39 -3.92
CA GLU A 41 20.02 0.26 -4.47
C GLU A 41 19.02 0.56 -3.37
N PHE A 42 18.37 1.69 -3.47
CA PHE A 42 17.32 2.03 -2.53
C PHE A 42 16.30 2.94 -3.16
N VAL A 43 15.13 2.93 -2.54
CA VAL A 43 14.02 3.80 -2.92
C VAL A 43 13.42 4.34 -1.65
N THR A 44 13.12 5.64 -1.64
CA THR A 44 12.47 6.28 -0.51
C THR A 44 11.06 6.67 -0.92
N LEU A 45 10.10 6.21 -0.14
CA LEU A 45 8.69 6.47 -0.39
C LEU A 45 8.13 7.32 0.73
N LYS A 46 7.25 8.24 0.37
CA LYS A 46 6.57 9.09 1.34
C LYS A 46 5.07 8.98 1.09
N PRO A 47 4.38 8.13 1.85
CA PRO A 47 2.95 7.96 1.64
C PRO A 47 2.17 9.25 1.82
N GLU A 48 1.16 9.42 1.00
CA GLU A 48 0.25 10.55 1.10
C GLU A 48 -0.87 10.22 2.09
N ASP A 49 -1.69 11.21 2.39
CA ASP A 49 -2.79 11.01 3.32
C ASP A 49 -3.80 9.99 2.81
N MET A 50 -3.95 9.90 1.51
CA MET A 50 -4.84 8.93 0.91
C MET A 50 -4.05 7.92 0.11
N VAL A 51 -4.30 6.65 0.36
CA VAL A 51 -3.65 5.57 -0.36
C VAL A 51 -4.70 4.62 -0.89
N LEU A 52 -4.43 4.04 -2.04
CA LEU A 52 -5.26 2.97 -2.58
C LEU A 52 -4.75 1.67 -1.99
N LEU A 53 -5.61 0.97 -1.30
CA LEU A 53 -5.27 -0.28 -0.65
C LEU A 53 -5.98 -1.43 -1.35
N GLU A 54 -5.21 -2.40 -1.79
CA GLU A 54 -5.75 -3.60 -2.40
C GLU A 54 -5.27 -4.81 -1.63
N ILE A 55 -6.20 -5.68 -1.28
CA ILE A 55 -5.90 -6.90 -0.55
C ILE A 55 -6.54 -8.06 -1.30
N GLU A 56 -5.75 -9.09 -1.52
CA GLU A 56 -6.25 -10.30 -2.16
C GLU A 56 -5.75 -11.51 -1.39
N ALA A 57 -6.63 -12.46 -1.17
CA ALA A 57 -6.29 -13.71 -0.53
C ALA A 57 -6.80 -14.84 -1.38
N GLU A 58 -5.97 -15.86 -1.58
CA GLU A 58 -6.31 -16.98 -2.43
C GLU A 58 -5.90 -18.28 -1.76
N GLN A 59 -6.74 -19.27 -1.85
CA GLN A 59 -6.44 -20.59 -1.33
C GLN A 59 -6.68 -21.63 -2.43
N LYS A 60 -5.65 -22.38 -2.73
CA LYS A 60 -5.73 -23.52 -3.63
C LYS A 60 -5.40 -24.78 -2.86
N LYS A 61 -5.50 -25.90 -3.53
CA LYS A 61 -5.35 -27.19 -2.89
C LYS A 61 -4.05 -27.33 -2.10
N ASP A 62 -2.95 -26.86 -2.67
CA ASP A 62 -1.63 -27.01 -2.06
C ASP A 62 -0.87 -25.69 -1.97
N LYS A 63 -1.56 -24.56 -2.11
CA LYS A 63 -0.90 -23.28 -2.12
C LYS A 63 -1.84 -22.19 -1.63
N GLU A 64 -1.32 -21.34 -0.77
CA GLU A 64 -2.06 -20.18 -0.30
C GLU A 64 -1.27 -18.91 -0.61
N LYS A 65 -1.98 -17.83 -0.83
CA LYS A 65 -1.35 -16.60 -1.27
C LYS A 65 -2.08 -15.41 -0.69
N PHE A 66 -1.30 -14.44 -0.24
CA PHE A 66 -1.83 -13.17 0.25
C PHE A 66 -1.10 -12.05 -0.46
N ILE A 67 -1.86 -11.12 -1.04
CA ILE A 67 -1.31 -9.97 -1.72
C ILE A 67 -1.79 -8.71 -1.03
N LEU A 68 -0.86 -7.83 -0.73
CA LEU A 68 -1.14 -6.52 -0.18
C LEU A 68 -0.44 -5.49 -1.05
N GLU A 69 -1.21 -4.57 -1.58
CA GLU A 69 -0.67 -3.53 -2.43
C GLU A 69 -1.20 -2.18 -1.99
N MET A 70 -0.30 -1.22 -1.86
CA MET A 70 -0.67 0.15 -1.52
C MET A 70 -0.06 1.08 -2.56
N THR A 71 -0.87 1.99 -3.05
CA THR A 71 -0.46 2.92 -4.09
C THR A 71 -0.95 4.32 -3.73
N TRP A 72 -0.14 5.32 -4.00
CA TRP A 72 -0.53 6.70 -3.81
C TRP A 72 0.16 7.56 -4.85
N ARG A 73 -0.39 8.73 -5.08
CA ARG A 73 0.18 9.70 -6.02
C ARG A 73 0.49 10.99 -5.30
N LYS A 74 1.64 11.54 -5.63
CA LYS A 74 2.04 12.81 -5.03
C LYS A 74 1.07 13.92 -5.41
N GLY A 75 0.68 14.70 -4.43
CA GLY A 75 -0.19 15.84 -4.67
C GLY A 75 -1.66 15.51 -4.85
N GLU A 76 -2.05 14.26 -4.67
CA GLU A 76 -3.45 13.88 -4.77
C GLU A 76 -4.21 14.43 -3.57
N LYS A 77 -5.35 15.03 -3.84
CA LYS A 77 -6.15 15.65 -2.79
C LYS A 77 -7.08 14.63 -2.15
N LEU A 78 -7.37 14.84 -0.86
CA LEU A 78 -8.22 13.93 -0.12
C LEU A 78 -9.62 13.80 -0.71
N ASN A 79 -10.16 14.90 -1.20
CA ASN A 79 -11.51 14.88 -1.72
C ASN A 79 -11.58 14.76 -3.23
N GLY A 80 -10.50 14.33 -3.85
CA GLY A 80 -10.37 14.22 -5.29
C GLY A 80 -11.67 14.00 -6.03
N ASP A 81 -11.69 13.02 -6.89
CA ASP A 81 -12.85 12.76 -7.72
C ASP A 81 -13.77 11.69 -7.16
N ILE A 82 -13.53 11.29 -5.93
CA ILE A 82 -14.36 10.26 -5.32
C ILE A 82 -15.69 10.85 -4.88
N ASP A 83 -16.75 10.30 -5.40
CA ASP A 83 -18.10 10.76 -5.12
C ASP A 83 -18.85 9.79 -4.22
N LEU A 84 -18.11 9.11 -3.38
CA LEU A 84 -18.68 8.14 -2.46
C LEU A 84 -19.05 8.82 -1.15
N LYS A 85 -20.28 8.63 -0.73
CA LYS A 85 -20.73 9.13 0.57
C LYS A 85 -21.28 7.99 1.39
N ILE A 86 -20.90 7.95 2.64
CA ILE A 86 -21.42 6.99 3.58
C ILE A 86 -22.12 7.79 4.65
N THR A 87 -23.46 7.76 4.64
CA THR A 87 -24.25 8.53 5.57
C THR A 87 -25.36 7.67 6.13
N SER A 88 -25.95 8.15 7.23
CA SER A 88 -27.09 7.47 7.83
C SER A 88 -28.42 7.93 7.24
N LYS A 89 -28.38 8.85 6.30
CA LYS A 89 -29.58 9.36 5.65
C LYS A 89 -29.55 9.08 4.16
N GLU A 90 -30.69 8.82 3.59
CA GLU A 90 -30.77 8.71 2.16
C GLU A 90 -30.56 10.08 1.52
N PRO A 91 -29.92 10.13 0.35
CA PRO A 91 -29.81 11.39 -0.36
C PRO A 91 -31.21 11.89 -0.73
N GLU A 92 -31.37 13.20 -0.70
CA GLU A 92 -32.63 13.76 -1.12
C GLU A 92 -32.84 13.48 -2.60
N ALA A 93 -34.04 13.04 -2.93
CA ALA A 93 -34.37 12.81 -4.32
C ALA A 93 -34.43 14.15 -5.02
N VAL A 94 -33.66 14.27 -6.06
CA VAL A 94 -33.71 15.46 -6.89
C VAL A 94 -34.70 15.16 -7.99
N ALA A 95 -35.75 15.88 -7.97
CA ALA A 95 -36.81 15.66 -8.97
C ALA A 95 -36.34 16.08 -10.35
#